data_bf2dc6c94d66c795003f8e4332d43012
#
_entry.id   bf2dc6c94d66c795003f8e4332d43012
#
_cell.length_a   1.000
_cell.length_b   1.000
_cell.length_c   1.000
_cell.angle_alpha   90.00
_cell.angle_beta   90.00
_cell.angle_gamma   90.00
#
_symmetry.space_group_name_H-M   'P 1'
#
loop_
_entity.id
_entity.type
_entity.pdbx_description
1 polymer ?
#
loop_
_entity_poly.entity_id
_entity_poly.type
_entity_poly.pdbx_seq_one_letter_code
_entity_poly.pdbx_strand_id
1 'polypeptide(L)'
;AHDYAMYFDSPKLKSALLSVHLPLRDAVSAIDADDIAGLARLTSREYTRLYGQVPRIAVAGVNPHAGEGGKFGDEERVIERGVARARDEGLSISGPHPADTIFLAASRGQYDVVLAMYHDQALIPIKTMAFDESVNVTIGLPYLRVSVDHGTAFDIAGRGVADAAPMRYAIRWATAHAGSYKR
;
A
#
# COMPACT_ATOMS: atom_id res chain seq x y z
N ALA A 1 5.69 7.17 14.45
CA ALA A 1 4.35 7.48 13.90
C ALA A 1 4.53 7.91 12.45
N HIS A 2 3.81 7.28 11.51
CA HIS A 2 3.84 7.67 10.10
C HIS A 2 2.99 8.92 9.91
N ASP A 3 3.62 10.05 9.59
CA ASP A 3 2.92 11.28 9.22
C ASP A 3 2.50 11.24 7.74
N TYR A 4 3.22 10.49 6.92
CA TYR A 4 2.93 10.23 5.51
C TYR A 4 3.38 8.82 5.09
N ALA A 5 2.79 8.30 4.03
CA ALA A 5 3.18 7.00 3.47
C ALA A 5 2.98 6.97 1.95
N MET A 6 3.69 6.05 1.30
CA MET A 6 3.45 5.71 -0.10
C MET A 6 2.25 4.77 -0.19
N TYR A 7 1.29 5.15 -1.00
CA TYR A 7 0.05 4.44 -1.23
C TYR A 7 -0.16 4.28 -2.73
N PHE A 8 -0.45 3.08 -3.15
CA PHE A 8 -0.77 2.76 -4.54
C PHE A 8 -2.25 2.50 -4.68
N ASP A 9 -2.85 3.11 -5.69
CA ASP A 9 -4.26 2.99 -6.00
C ASP A 9 -4.47 2.53 -7.43
N SER A 10 -5.29 1.51 -7.57
CA SER A 10 -5.78 1.03 -8.86
C SER A 10 -7.21 0.52 -8.72
N PRO A 11 -7.95 0.33 -9.83
CA PRO A 11 -9.30 -0.24 -9.78
C PRO A 11 -9.36 -1.65 -9.17
N LYS A 12 -8.25 -2.39 -9.24
CA LYS A 12 -8.19 -3.80 -8.83
C LYS A 12 -7.58 -4.01 -7.46
N LEU A 13 -6.61 -3.18 -7.07
CA LEU A 13 -5.81 -3.40 -5.87
C LEU A 13 -5.31 -2.08 -5.32
N LYS A 14 -5.37 -1.91 -4.00
CA LYS A 14 -4.79 -0.79 -3.28
C LYS A 14 -3.83 -1.30 -2.22
N SER A 15 -2.70 -0.62 -2.05
CA SER A 15 -1.70 -1.01 -1.04
C SER A 15 -0.99 0.20 -0.45
N ALA A 16 -0.70 0.15 0.85
CA ALA A 16 0.17 1.09 1.53
C ALA A 16 1.45 0.38 1.98
N LEU A 17 2.57 1.09 1.96
CA LEU A 17 3.89 0.54 2.21
C LEU A 17 4.39 0.92 3.60
N LEU A 18 4.85 -0.09 4.38
CA LEU A 18 5.53 0.14 5.64
C LEU A 18 6.95 0.70 5.40
N SER A 19 7.70 0.07 4.50
CA SER A 19 9.00 0.56 4.06
C SER A 19 9.02 0.77 2.54
N VAL A 20 9.80 1.73 2.05
CA VAL A 20 9.79 2.14 0.64
C VAL A 20 11.09 1.71 -0.06
N HIS A 21 12.15 2.52 0.03
CA HIS A 21 13.39 2.34 -0.72
C HIS A 21 14.51 1.88 0.23
N LEU A 22 14.33 0.71 0.83
CA LEU A 22 15.34 0.05 1.66
C LEU A 22 15.82 -1.25 0.98
N PRO A 23 17.06 -1.66 1.20
CA PRO A 23 17.47 -3.02 0.90
C PRO A 23 16.55 -4.01 1.61
N LEU A 24 16.20 -5.13 0.96
CA LEU A 24 15.19 -6.07 1.50
C LEU A 24 15.54 -6.55 2.92
N ARG A 25 16.82 -6.84 3.20
CA ARG A 25 17.26 -7.21 4.55
C ARG A 25 16.92 -6.15 5.59
N ASP A 26 17.17 -4.88 5.25
CA ASP A 26 16.95 -3.75 6.16
C ASP A 26 15.45 -3.49 6.33
N ALA A 27 14.68 -3.63 5.25
CA ALA A 27 13.22 -3.51 5.28
C ALA A 27 12.59 -4.55 6.23
N VAL A 28 13.04 -5.80 6.17
CA VAL A 28 12.55 -6.87 7.06
C VAL A 28 12.97 -6.60 8.51
N SER A 29 14.23 -6.20 8.73
CA SER A 29 14.75 -5.90 10.07
C SER A 29 14.10 -4.67 10.73
N ALA A 30 13.54 -3.76 9.92
CA ALA A 30 12.89 -2.54 10.39
C ALA A 30 11.39 -2.73 10.68
N ILE A 31 10.85 -3.94 10.58
CA ILE A 31 9.44 -4.18 10.89
C ILE A 31 9.19 -3.96 12.38
N ASP A 32 8.32 -3.00 12.68
CA ASP A 32 7.96 -2.61 14.05
C ASP A 32 6.45 -2.55 14.24
N ALA A 33 5.99 -2.95 15.42
CA ALA A 33 4.55 -3.03 15.72
C ALA A 33 3.87 -1.65 15.81
N ASP A 34 4.56 -0.63 16.33
CA ASP A 34 4.02 0.73 16.42
C ASP A 34 3.93 1.38 15.04
N ASP A 35 4.90 1.08 14.16
CA ASP A 35 4.89 1.56 12.79
C ASP A 35 3.77 0.92 11.98
N ILE A 36 3.50 -0.38 12.16
CA ILE A 36 2.36 -1.06 11.51
C ILE A 36 1.03 -0.44 11.97
N ALA A 37 0.84 -0.25 13.29
CA ALA A 37 -0.36 0.39 13.82
C ALA A 37 -0.48 1.84 13.34
N GLY A 38 0.63 2.58 13.26
CA GLY A 38 0.70 3.93 12.73
C GLY A 38 0.29 4.01 11.26
N LEU A 39 0.83 3.11 10.43
CA LEU A 39 0.46 3.01 9.01
C LEU A 39 -1.00 2.64 8.83
N ALA A 40 -1.53 1.73 9.65
CA ALA A 40 -2.94 1.33 9.61
C ALA A 40 -3.86 2.52 9.91
N ARG A 41 -3.56 3.32 10.96
CA ARG A 41 -4.31 4.55 11.30
C ARG A 41 -4.28 5.56 10.16
N LEU A 42 -3.10 5.83 9.64
CA LEU A 42 -2.90 6.73 8.51
C LEU A 42 -3.71 6.28 7.30
N THR A 43 -3.56 5.01 6.92
CA THR A 43 -4.26 4.43 5.78
C THR A 43 -5.77 4.49 5.94
N SER A 44 -6.30 4.13 7.11
CA SER A 44 -7.74 4.18 7.39
C SER A 44 -8.29 5.61 7.29
N ARG A 45 -7.60 6.58 7.87
CA ARG A 45 -7.98 8.01 7.82
C ARG A 45 -7.99 8.54 6.39
N GLU A 46 -6.90 8.29 5.65
CA GLU A 46 -6.77 8.84 4.29
C GLU A 46 -7.67 8.11 3.29
N TYR A 47 -7.87 6.80 3.44
CA TYR A 47 -8.86 6.07 2.67
C TYR A 47 -10.27 6.61 2.90
N THR A 48 -10.66 6.84 4.16
CA THR A 48 -11.96 7.43 4.49
C THR A 48 -12.10 8.84 3.89
N ARG A 49 -11.03 9.64 3.91
CA ARG A 49 -11.00 10.95 3.24
C ARG A 49 -11.23 10.85 1.74
N LEU A 50 -10.59 9.90 1.07
CA LEU A 50 -10.65 9.72 -0.38
C LEU A 50 -11.97 9.11 -0.86
N TYR A 51 -12.50 8.13 -0.12
CA TYR A 51 -13.61 7.27 -0.58
C TYR A 51 -14.90 7.40 0.25
N GLY A 52 -14.89 8.13 1.36
CA GLY A 52 -16.07 8.34 2.21
C GLY A 52 -16.50 7.11 3.02
N GLN A 53 -15.67 6.07 3.10
CA GLN A 53 -15.98 4.82 3.82
C GLN A 53 -14.76 4.30 4.58
N VAL A 54 -14.98 3.60 5.69
CA VAL A 54 -13.92 2.96 6.48
C VAL A 54 -13.44 1.71 5.75
N PRO A 55 -12.11 1.57 5.50
CA PRO A 55 -11.59 0.42 4.77
C PRO A 55 -11.51 -0.84 5.63
N ARG A 56 -11.66 -2.00 4.98
CA ARG A 56 -11.22 -3.30 5.49
C ARG A 56 -9.75 -3.46 5.12
N ILE A 57 -8.88 -3.46 6.11
CA ILE A 57 -7.43 -3.52 5.92
C ILE A 57 -6.92 -4.94 6.14
N ALA A 58 -6.13 -5.46 5.20
CA ALA A 58 -5.35 -6.67 5.39
C ALA A 58 -3.88 -6.33 5.56
N VAL A 59 -3.15 -7.06 6.38
CA VAL A 59 -1.70 -6.92 6.54
C VAL A 59 -1.01 -8.16 5.97
N ALA A 60 -0.08 -7.97 5.04
CA ALA A 60 0.71 -9.05 4.48
C ALA A 60 1.77 -9.53 5.48
N GLY A 61 1.96 -10.84 5.58
CA GLY A 61 3.12 -11.43 6.24
C GLY A 61 4.39 -11.30 5.39
N VAL A 62 5.52 -11.57 5.99
CA VAL A 62 6.84 -11.50 5.34
C VAL A 62 7.32 -12.88 4.92
N ASN A 63 7.17 -13.86 5.82
CA ASN A 63 7.65 -15.21 5.60
C ASN A 63 6.62 -16.08 4.87
N PRO A 64 7.05 -17.18 4.23
CA PRO A 64 6.14 -18.13 3.58
C PRO A 64 5.01 -18.54 4.53
N HIS A 65 3.78 -18.59 4.01
CA HIS A 65 2.58 -18.97 4.78
C HIS A 65 2.35 -18.15 6.06
N ALA A 66 2.79 -16.87 6.06
CA ALA A 66 2.79 -16.00 7.23
C ALA A 66 3.48 -16.66 8.45
N GLY A 67 4.69 -17.22 8.20
CA GLY A 67 5.56 -17.79 9.24
C GLY A 67 5.13 -19.15 9.79
N GLU A 68 3.95 -19.66 9.42
CA GLU A 68 3.41 -20.96 9.88
C GLU A 68 3.55 -21.19 11.41
N GLY A 69 3.17 -20.19 12.19
CA GLY A 69 3.27 -20.24 13.65
C GLY A 69 4.71 -20.14 14.19
N GLY A 70 5.63 -19.52 13.42
CA GLY A 70 7.03 -19.32 13.81
C GLY A 70 8.00 -20.36 13.26
N LYS A 71 7.56 -21.23 12.34
CA LYS A 71 8.48 -22.19 11.69
C LYS A 71 9.44 -21.55 10.71
N PHE A 72 9.04 -20.42 10.10
CA PHE A 72 9.78 -19.73 9.05
C PHE A 72 10.24 -18.32 9.45
N GLY A 73 10.35 -18.05 10.72
CA GLY A 73 10.79 -16.75 11.25
C GLY A 73 9.86 -16.22 12.33
N ASP A 74 10.27 -15.13 12.97
CA ASP A 74 9.55 -14.52 14.10
C ASP A 74 8.94 -13.15 13.75
N GLU A 75 9.15 -12.65 12.53
CA GLU A 75 8.68 -11.33 12.08
C GLU A 75 7.17 -11.22 12.17
N GLU A 76 6.44 -12.29 11.87
CA GLU A 76 4.98 -12.32 11.95
C GLU A 76 4.46 -12.02 13.35
N ARG A 77 5.19 -12.40 14.40
CA ARG A 77 4.81 -12.05 15.78
C ARG A 77 4.87 -10.54 16.04
N VAL A 78 5.78 -9.85 15.36
CA VAL A 78 5.83 -8.38 15.39
C VAL A 78 4.63 -7.79 14.66
N ILE A 79 4.33 -8.34 13.47
CA ILE A 79 3.17 -7.92 12.66
C ILE A 79 1.87 -8.17 13.42
N GLU A 80 1.70 -9.34 14.05
CA GLU A 80 0.53 -9.67 14.88
C GLU A 80 0.30 -8.64 15.99
N ARG A 81 1.36 -8.21 16.69
CA ARG A 81 1.27 -7.17 17.72
C ARG A 81 0.81 -5.84 17.15
N GLY A 82 1.33 -5.44 15.98
CA GLY A 82 0.91 -4.21 15.32
C GLY A 82 -0.56 -4.25 14.88
N VAL A 83 -1.00 -5.38 14.33
CA VAL A 83 -2.40 -5.63 13.96
C VAL A 83 -3.31 -5.61 15.19
N ALA A 84 -2.89 -6.25 16.29
CA ALA A 84 -3.66 -6.25 17.54
C ALA A 84 -3.85 -4.83 18.07
N ARG A 85 -2.78 -4.01 18.15
CA ARG A 85 -2.85 -2.59 18.56
C ARG A 85 -3.83 -1.79 17.70
N ALA A 86 -3.74 -1.92 16.38
CA ALA A 86 -4.63 -1.22 15.47
C ALA A 86 -6.10 -1.66 15.64
N ARG A 87 -6.33 -2.94 15.92
CA ARG A 87 -7.68 -3.49 16.19
C ARG A 87 -8.24 -2.97 17.51
N ASP A 88 -7.42 -2.90 18.57
CA ASP A 88 -7.82 -2.37 19.87
C ASP A 88 -8.21 -0.87 19.78
N GLU A 89 -7.68 -0.16 18.80
CA GLU A 89 -8.07 1.22 18.45
C GLU A 89 -9.34 1.31 17.60
N GLY A 90 -9.99 0.17 17.29
CA GLY A 90 -11.25 0.10 16.54
C GLY A 90 -11.11 0.05 15.03
N LEU A 91 -9.91 -0.18 14.47
CA LEU A 91 -9.73 -0.32 13.03
C LEU A 91 -10.21 -1.67 12.53
N SER A 92 -10.82 -1.69 11.34
CA SER A 92 -11.19 -2.93 10.64
C SER A 92 -9.95 -3.50 9.94
N ILE A 93 -9.17 -4.30 10.67
CA ILE A 93 -7.86 -4.80 10.24
C ILE A 93 -7.68 -6.27 10.63
N SER A 94 -7.02 -7.02 9.76
CA SER A 94 -6.64 -8.43 9.99
C SER A 94 -5.28 -8.76 9.39
N GLY A 95 -4.65 -9.82 9.90
CA GLY A 95 -3.34 -10.29 9.47
C GLY A 95 -2.48 -10.75 10.65
N PRO A 96 -1.22 -11.15 10.38
CA PRO A 96 -0.63 -11.25 9.04
C PRO A 96 -1.29 -12.35 8.19
N HIS A 97 -1.44 -12.10 6.90
CA HIS A 97 -1.92 -13.07 5.91
C HIS A 97 -0.78 -13.51 4.98
N PRO A 98 -0.81 -14.76 4.46
CA PRO A 98 0.15 -15.20 3.46
C PRO A 98 0.21 -14.25 2.26
N ALA A 99 1.42 -13.74 1.96
CA ALA A 99 1.61 -12.71 0.94
C ALA A 99 1.31 -13.22 -0.49
N ASP A 100 1.43 -14.50 -0.73
CA ASP A 100 1.12 -15.15 -2.02
C ASP A 100 -0.38 -15.17 -2.37
N THR A 101 -1.26 -15.00 -1.39
CA THR A 101 -2.71 -15.10 -1.59
C THR A 101 -3.48 -13.83 -1.25
N ILE A 102 -2.97 -12.99 -0.33
CA ILE A 102 -3.73 -11.84 0.18
C ILE A 102 -4.05 -10.79 -0.89
N PHE A 103 -3.12 -10.56 -1.84
CA PHE A 103 -3.35 -9.61 -2.92
C PHE A 103 -4.45 -10.08 -3.88
N LEU A 104 -4.53 -11.38 -4.13
CA LEU A 104 -5.65 -11.95 -4.90
C LEU A 104 -6.98 -11.80 -4.16
N ALA A 105 -7.01 -12.04 -2.85
CA ALA A 105 -8.20 -11.85 -2.02
C ALA A 105 -8.67 -10.39 -2.04
N ALA A 106 -7.74 -9.44 -1.91
CA ALA A 106 -8.02 -8.01 -2.00
C ALA A 106 -8.53 -7.60 -3.40
N SER A 107 -7.91 -8.10 -4.48
CA SER A 107 -8.36 -7.80 -5.85
C SER A 107 -9.77 -8.32 -6.17
N ARG A 108 -10.26 -9.29 -5.38
CA ARG A 108 -11.62 -9.83 -5.44
C ARG A 108 -12.59 -9.13 -4.48
N GLY A 109 -12.16 -8.05 -3.83
CA GLY A 109 -13.01 -7.22 -2.97
C GLY A 109 -13.22 -7.77 -1.56
N GLN A 110 -12.41 -8.73 -1.08
CA GLN A 110 -12.48 -9.17 0.32
C GLN A 110 -11.90 -8.10 1.26
N TYR A 111 -10.91 -7.34 0.78
CA TYR A 111 -10.26 -6.24 1.48
C TYR A 111 -10.19 -5.01 0.57
N ASP A 112 -10.15 -3.86 1.18
CA ASP A 112 -10.09 -2.58 0.46
C ASP A 112 -8.66 -2.08 0.29
N VAL A 113 -7.76 -2.42 1.23
CA VAL A 113 -6.33 -2.06 1.18
C VAL A 113 -5.49 -3.18 1.79
N VAL A 114 -4.32 -3.45 1.20
CA VAL A 114 -3.29 -4.32 1.78
C VAL A 114 -2.14 -3.46 2.29
N LEU A 115 -1.77 -3.61 3.57
CA LEU A 115 -0.51 -3.08 4.08
C LEU A 115 0.61 -4.06 3.74
N ALA A 116 1.56 -3.62 2.96
CA ALA A 116 2.73 -4.39 2.56
C ALA A 116 3.96 -3.96 3.37
N MET A 117 4.79 -4.92 3.73
CA MET A 117 5.94 -4.67 4.58
C MET A 117 7.10 -4.03 3.83
N TYR A 118 7.22 -4.27 2.53
CA TYR A 118 8.27 -3.72 1.69
C TYR A 118 7.80 -3.46 0.26
N HIS A 119 8.60 -2.70 -0.47
CA HIS A 119 8.29 -2.15 -1.79
C HIS A 119 7.79 -3.19 -2.79
N ASP A 120 8.58 -4.20 -3.13
CA ASP A 120 8.23 -5.14 -4.20
C ASP A 120 7.08 -6.08 -3.82
N GLN A 121 6.83 -6.29 -2.52
CA GLN A 121 5.68 -7.04 -2.04
C GLN A 121 4.35 -6.42 -2.52
N ALA A 122 4.27 -5.09 -2.58
CA ALA A 122 3.10 -4.38 -3.11
C ALA A 122 3.18 -4.18 -4.63
N LEU A 123 4.35 -3.79 -5.13
CA LEU A 123 4.48 -3.32 -6.51
C LEU A 123 4.38 -4.44 -7.54
N ILE A 124 4.87 -5.65 -7.22
CA ILE A 124 4.75 -6.80 -8.11
C ILE A 124 3.27 -7.09 -8.42
N PRO A 125 2.37 -7.32 -7.44
CA PRO A 125 0.96 -7.58 -7.75
C PRO A 125 0.25 -6.37 -8.38
N ILE A 126 0.52 -5.15 -7.95
CA ILE A 126 -0.09 -3.95 -8.53
C ILE A 126 0.27 -3.81 -10.01
N LYS A 127 1.56 -3.88 -10.34
CA LYS A 127 2.03 -3.74 -11.73
C LYS A 127 1.64 -4.91 -12.61
N THR A 128 1.52 -6.09 -12.04
CA THR A 128 1.03 -7.26 -12.78
C THR A 128 -0.45 -7.13 -13.15
N MET A 129 -1.27 -6.53 -12.27
CA MET A 129 -2.72 -6.46 -12.45
C MET A 129 -3.20 -5.17 -13.13
N ALA A 130 -2.48 -4.06 -12.97
CA ALA A 130 -2.98 -2.72 -13.33
C ALA A 130 -1.86 -1.73 -13.70
N PHE A 131 -0.91 -2.12 -14.56
CA PHE A 131 0.27 -1.31 -14.88
C PHE A 131 -0.09 0.11 -15.38
N ASP A 132 -1.07 0.22 -16.28
CA ASP A 132 -1.48 1.49 -16.90
C ASP A 132 -2.55 2.25 -16.09
N GLU A 133 -3.11 1.61 -15.08
CA GLU A 133 -4.21 2.13 -14.27
C GLU A 133 -3.87 2.17 -12.78
N SER A 134 -2.59 2.33 -12.45
CA SER A 134 -2.14 2.55 -11.08
C SER A 134 -1.57 3.96 -10.90
N VAL A 135 -1.75 4.50 -9.70
CA VAL A 135 -1.15 5.78 -9.29
C VAL A 135 -0.43 5.62 -7.97
N ASN A 136 0.66 6.35 -7.84
CA ASN A 136 1.37 6.51 -6.58
C ASN A 136 0.87 7.78 -5.89
N VAL A 137 0.27 7.63 -4.72
CA VAL A 137 -0.25 8.72 -3.89
C VAL A 137 0.59 8.81 -2.62
N THR A 138 1.07 9.99 -2.28
CA THR A 138 1.64 10.21 -0.95
C THR A 138 0.51 10.62 -0.01
N ILE A 139 0.01 9.67 0.79
CA ILE A 139 -1.03 9.93 1.78
C ILE A 139 -0.47 10.58 3.04
N GLY A 140 -1.29 11.33 3.79
CA GLY A 140 -0.90 12.02 5.03
C GLY A 140 -0.48 13.48 4.83
N LEU A 141 -0.21 13.91 3.63
CA LEU A 141 0.12 15.31 3.33
C LEU A 141 -1.14 16.20 3.44
N PRO A 142 -0.98 17.49 3.74
CA PRO A 142 -2.10 18.44 3.78
C PRO A 142 -2.66 18.79 2.39
N TYR A 143 -2.09 18.26 1.34
CA TYR A 143 -2.50 18.43 -0.06
C TYR A 143 -2.39 17.11 -0.80
N LEU A 144 -3.14 16.96 -1.89
CA LEU A 144 -3.08 15.77 -2.73
C LEU A 144 -1.78 15.76 -3.55
N ARG A 145 -0.98 14.71 -3.39
CA ARG A 145 0.23 14.45 -4.18
C ARG A 145 0.09 13.11 -4.89
N VAL A 146 0.07 13.16 -6.22
CA VAL A 146 -0.09 11.99 -7.09
C VAL A 146 1.05 11.95 -8.10
N SER A 147 1.55 10.79 -8.41
CA SER A 147 2.50 10.55 -9.50
C SER A 147 2.14 9.28 -10.26
N VAL A 148 2.72 9.13 -11.45
CA VAL A 148 2.74 7.86 -12.17
C VAL A 148 3.57 6.83 -11.40
N ASP A 149 3.33 5.56 -11.68
CA ASP A 149 3.98 4.42 -11.02
C ASP A 149 5.11 3.80 -11.88
N HIS A 150 5.55 4.46 -12.93
CA HIS A 150 6.69 4.01 -13.74
C HIS A 150 7.97 4.80 -13.45
N GLY A 151 9.12 4.25 -13.85
CA GLY A 151 10.42 4.90 -13.74
C GLY A 151 10.62 6.04 -14.75
N THR A 152 11.83 6.58 -14.77
CA THR A 152 12.21 7.74 -15.59
C THR A 152 12.29 7.46 -17.09
N ALA A 153 12.36 6.19 -17.52
CA ALA A 153 12.35 5.75 -18.91
C ALA A 153 13.36 6.52 -19.82
N PHE A 154 14.58 6.71 -19.33
CA PHE A 154 15.64 7.44 -20.06
C PHE A 154 15.96 6.84 -21.43
N ASP A 155 15.75 5.54 -21.59
CA ASP A 155 15.99 4.79 -22.84
C ASP A 155 15.09 5.24 -24.00
N ILE A 156 13.91 5.80 -23.70
CA ILE A 156 12.96 6.32 -24.68
C ILE A 156 12.81 7.84 -24.66
N ALA A 157 13.58 8.53 -23.83
CA ALA A 157 13.52 9.99 -23.72
C ALA A 157 13.86 10.66 -25.08
N GLY A 158 13.03 11.59 -25.52
CA GLY A 158 13.19 12.30 -26.78
C GLY A 158 12.76 11.53 -28.05
N ARG A 159 12.35 10.25 -27.92
CA ARG A 159 11.95 9.43 -29.08
C ARG A 159 10.49 9.59 -29.52
N GLY A 160 9.65 10.24 -28.71
CA GLY A 160 8.22 10.41 -29.00
C GLY A 160 7.39 9.12 -28.95
N VAL A 161 7.89 8.05 -28.32
CA VAL A 161 7.25 6.74 -28.22
C VAL A 161 6.72 6.40 -26.82
N ALA A 162 6.81 7.34 -25.89
CA ALA A 162 6.33 7.15 -24.52
C ALA A 162 4.79 6.96 -24.49
N ASP A 163 4.34 5.94 -23.76
CA ASP A 163 2.90 5.79 -23.51
C ASP A 163 2.44 6.82 -22.48
N ALA A 164 1.43 7.60 -22.86
CA ALA A 164 0.83 8.61 -22.01
C ALA A 164 -0.34 8.07 -21.15
N ALA A 165 -0.72 6.80 -21.26
CA ALA A 165 -1.86 6.24 -20.54
C ALA A 165 -1.71 6.35 -19.01
N PRO A 166 -0.56 6.03 -18.39
CA PRO A 166 -0.38 6.18 -16.95
C PRO A 166 -0.54 7.63 -16.47
N MET A 167 0.02 8.60 -17.22
CA MET A 167 -0.10 10.02 -16.86
C MET A 167 -1.55 10.50 -16.99
N ARG A 168 -2.25 10.11 -18.05
CA ARG A 168 -3.68 10.43 -18.20
C ARG A 168 -4.51 9.83 -17.07
N TYR A 169 -4.19 8.62 -16.64
CA TYR A 169 -4.85 7.99 -15.51
C TYR A 169 -4.58 8.77 -14.21
N ALA A 170 -3.33 9.11 -13.93
CA ALA A 170 -2.95 9.88 -12.75
C ALA A 170 -3.65 11.24 -12.67
N ILE A 171 -3.76 11.96 -13.79
CA ILE A 171 -4.46 13.25 -13.86
C ILE A 171 -5.96 13.06 -13.60
N ARG A 172 -6.61 12.08 -14.22
CA ARG A 172 -8.03 11.77 -13.97
C ARG A 172 -8.29 11.39 -12.52
N TRP A 173 -7.47 10.54 -11.97
CA TRP A 173 -7.56 10.12 -10.56
C TRP A 173 -7.41 11.33 -9.63
N ALA A 174 -6.38 12.16 -9.82
CA ALA A 174 -6.15 13.36 -9.03
C ALA A 174 -7.33 14.35 -9.13
N THR A 175 -7.89 14.54 -10.33
CA THR A 175 -9.05 15.42 -10.55
C THR A 175 -10.28 14.92 -9.80
N ALA A 176 -10.53 13.60 -9.83
CA ALA A 176 -11.67 12.99 -9.13
C ALA A 176 -11.57 13.14 -7.61
N HIS A 177 -10.35 13.11 -7.04
CA HIS A 177 -10.12 13.13 -5.59
C HIS A 177 -9.69 14.50 -5.04
N ALA A 178 -9.47 15.51 -5.89
CA ALA A 178 -9.04 16.85 -5.45
C ALA A 178 -10.01 17.50 -4.43
N GLY A 179 -11.31 17.18 -4.53
CA GLY A 179 -12.32 17.66 -3.59
C GLY A 179 -12.13 17.20 -2.15
N SER A 180 -11.51 16.03 -1.94
CA SER A 180 -11.26 15.46 -0.61
C SER A 180 -10.21 16.24 0.21
N TYR A 181 -9.42 17.12 -0.42
CA TYR A 181 -8.38 17.96 0.20
C TYR A 181 -8.77 19.45 0.25
N LYS A 182 -10.00 19.81 -0.12
CA LYS A 182 -10.50 21.17 0.08
C LYS A 182 -10.73 21.39 1.57
N ARG A 183 -10.17 22.49 2.10
CA ARG A 183 -10.43 22.98 3.45
C ARG A 183 -11.83 23.59 3.56
#